data_9bbe0588a2e550cd207d1a43bdbc7141
#
_entry.id   9bbe0588a2e550cd207d1a43bdbc7141
#
_cell.length_a   1.000
_cell.length_b   1.000
_cell.length_c   1.000
_cell.angle_alpha   90.00
_cell.angle_beta   90.00
_cell.angle_gamma   90.00
#
_symmetry.space_group_name_H-M   'P 1'
#
loop_
_entity.id
_entity.type
_entity.pdbx_description
1 polymer ?
#
loop_
_entity_poly.entity_id
_entity_poly.type
_entity_poly.pdbx_seq_one_letter_code
_entity_poly.pdbx_strand_id
1 'polypeptide(L)'
;EILPSDWSSDVCSSDLRKELSIQVHPNDALAKERHNSFGKTEMWYIIHAEKEAFLYSGFKTRITPEEYVQRVKENRFTETLMRHSVTAGDLFFLPAGRVHAIGAGCFVAEIQQTSDITYRIYDYNRKDANGKPRELHTELAKDAIDFKVYDSYRTAYKRETNHPVPLITSPYFVTRLLELDVPQSLHYEETDSFVIYICIKGHCTLKDDRGNTEFIHQGETLLIPAEKIGRAHV
;
A
#
# COMPACT_ATOMS: atom_id res chain seq x y z
N GLU A 1 14.43 -15.33 16.50
CA GLU A 1 15.24 -14.54 15.54
C GLU A 1 14.43 -14.40 14.28
N ILE A 2 13.90 -13.19 14.03
CA ILE A 2 13.26 -12.84 12.76
C ILE A 2 14.41 -12.38 11.86
N LEU A 3 14.67 -13.11 10.80
CA LEU A 3 15.73 -12.78 9.85
C LEU A 3 15.39 -11.49 9.10
N PRO A 4 16.37 -10.58 8.85
CA PRO A 4 16.14 -9.28 8.23
C PRO A 4 15.73 -9.29 6.74
N SER A 5 15.48 -10.46 6.16
CA SER A 5 15.28 -10.62 4.71
C SER A 5 13.84 -10.42 4.20
N ASP A 6 12.86 -10.20 5.09
CA ASP A 6 11.44 -10.18 4.71
C ASP A 6 10.79 -8.79 4.72
N TRP A 7 11.59 -7.73 4.76
CA TRP A 7 11.09 -6.36 4.70
C TRP A 7 11.16 -5.87 3.27
N SER A 8 10.18 -6.21 2.45
CA SER A 8 9.97 -5.54 1.19
C SER A 8 9.01 -4.38 1.39
N SER A 9 9.54 -3.20 1.68
CA SER A 9 8.86 -2.00 1.25
C SER A 9 9.04 -1.94 -0.26
N ASP A 10 8.17 -2.61 -0.99
CA ASP A 10 8.12 -2.46 -2.42
C ASP A 10 7.61 -1.04 -2.70
N VAL A 11 8.55 -0.14 -2.90
CA VAL A 11 8.28 1.02 -3.75
C VAL A 11 8.13 0.43 -5.14
N CYS A 12 6.94 -0.05 -5.44
CA CYS A 12 6.61 -0.54 -6.75
C CYS A 12 6.65 0.64 -7.72
N SER A 13 7.81 0.89 -8.30
CA SER A 13 7.94 1.66 -9.54
C SER A 13 7.41 0.80 -10.69
N SER A 14 6.16 0.37 -10.58
CA SER A 14 5.51 -0.23 -11.72
C SER A 14 5.16 0.91 -12.67
N ASP A 15 5.92 1.01 -13.76
CA ASP A 15 5.47 1.62 -15.01
C ASP A 15 4.21 0.83 -15.43
N LEU A 16 3.09 1.15 -14.78
CA LEU A 16 1.82 0.45 -14.94
C LEU A 16 1.17 0.89 -16.26
N ARG A 17 1.74 0.40 -17.35
CA ARG A 17 1.09 0.48 -18.66
C ARG A 17 -0.21 -0.33 -18.72
N LYS A 18 -0.47 -1.18 -17.72
CA LYS A 18 -1.67 -2.03 -17.61
C LYS A 18 -2.16 -2.08 -16.18
N GLU A 19 -3.46 -2.22 -16.04
CA GLU A 19 -4.11 -2.38 -14.73
C GLU A 19 -3.61 -3.64 -14.00
N LEU A 20 -3.45 -3.57 -12.70
CA LEU A 20 -3.23 -4.74 -11.87
C LEU A 20 -4.52 -5.56 -11.72
N SER A 21 -4.40 -6.83 -11.37
CA SER A 21 -5.58 -7.67 -11.08
C SER A 21 -6.37 -7.09 -9.91
N ILE A 22 -7.68 -7.23 -9.96
CA ILE A 22 -8.54 -6.95 -8.81
C ILE A 22 -8.32 -8.06 -7.79
N GLN A 23 -8.05 -7.67 -6.54
CA GLN A 23 -7.61 -8.57 -5.50
C GLN A 23 -8.12 -8.14 -4.12
N VAL A 24 -8.00 -9.07 -3.17
CA VAL A 24 -8.23 -8.85 -1.74
C VAL A 24 -7.22 -9.64 -0.95
N HIS A 25 -6.89 -9.15 0.23
CA HIS A 25 -6.00 -9.82 1.17
C HIS A 25 -6.78 -10.27 2.42
N PRO A 26 -6.50 -11.46 2.95
CA PRO A 26 -7.09 -11.93 4.21
C PRO A 26 -6.55 -11.12 5.40
N ASN A 27 -7.30 -11.09 6.50
CA ASN A 27 -6.80 -10.63 7.79
C ASN A 27 -5.89 -11.69 8.45
N ASP A 28 -5.23 -11.32 9.56
CA ASP A 28 -4.29 -12.20 10.25
C ASP A 28 -4.91 -13.55 10.67
N ALA A 29 -6.15 -13.53 11.17
CA ALA A 29 -6.84 -14.75 11.61
C ALA A 29 -7.02 -15.73 10.44
N LEU A 30 -7.57 -15.24 9.33
CA LEU A 30 -7.83 -16.05 8.14
C LEU A 30 -6.54 -16.50 7.44
N ALA A 31 -5.54 -15.61 7.37
CA ALA A 31 -4.22 -15.94 6.82
C ALA A 31 -3.50 -16.99 7.66
N LYS A 32 -3.58 -16.89 8.99
CA LYS A 32 -3.02 -17.90 9.91
C LYS A 32 -3.69 -19.25 9.75
N GLU A 33 -5.03 -19.28 9.70
CA GLU A 33 -5.81 -20.49 9.55
C GLU A 33 -5.49 -21.24 8.24
N ARG A 34 -5.44 -20.50 7.11
CA ARG A 34 -5.37 -21.09 5.77
C ARG A 34 -3.96 -21.30 5.24
N HIS A 35 -3.04 -20.43 5.64
CA HIS A 35 -1.70 -20.36 5.03
C HIS A 35 -0.57 -20.39 6.05
N ASN A 36 -0.89 -20.44 7.36
CA ASN A 36 0.07 -20.28 8.44
C ASN A 36 0.96 -19.02 8.27
N SER A 37 0.35 -17.93 7.81
CA SER A 37 0.98 -16.67 7.45
C SER A 37 0.28 -15.49 8.12
N PHE A 38 0.70 -14.26 7.79
CA PHE A 38 0.11 -13.01 8.23
C PHE A 38 -0.91 -12.48 7.23
N GLY A 39 -1.83 -11.64 7.70
CA GLY A 39 -2.70 -10.85 6.87
C GLY A 39 -1.93 -9.78 6.11
N LYS A 40 -2.63 -9.04 5.25
CA LYS A 40 -1.99 -7.99 4.45
C LYS A 40 -2.85 -6.73 4.46
N THR A 41 -2.54 -5.83 5.40
CA THR A 41 -3.05 -4.47 5.45
C THR A 41 -2.05 -3.56 4.76
N GLU A 42 -2.51 -2.64 3.94
CA GLU A 42 -1.69 -1.80 3.08
C GLU A 42 -2.09 -0.33 3.19
N MET A 43 -1.22 0.54 2.70
CA MET A 43 -1.56 1.89 2.31
C MET A 43 -0.92 2.23 0.97
N TRP A 44 -1.57 3.08 0.20
CA TRP A 44 -1.05 3.63 -1.05
C TRP A 44 -0.98 5.15 -0.98
N TYR A 45 0.20 5.69 -1.27
CA TYR A 45 0.41 7.11 -1.52
C TYR A 45 0.71 7.31 -2.99
N ILE A 46 -0.08 8.13 -3.68
CA ILE A 46 0.10 8.38 -5.11
C ILE A 46 1.23 9.40 -5.30
N ILE A 47 2.38 8.93 -5.78
CA ILE A 47 3.55 9.77 -6.07
C ILE A 47 3.33 10.56 -7.35
N HIS A 48 2.82 9.87 -8.39
CA HIS A 48 2.49 10.47 -9.68
C HIS A 48 1.27 9.77 -10.28
N ALA A 49 0.49 10.53 -11.03
CA ALA A 49 -0.65 10.02 -11.78
C ALA A 49 -0.70 10.67 -13.16
N GLU A 50 -0.82 9.88 -14.20
CA GLU A 50 -1.08 10.34 -15.56
C GLU A 50 -2.50 10.87 -15.68
N LYS A 51 -2.78 11.56 -16.79
CA LYS A 51 -4.14 11.93 -17.14
C LYS A 51 -5.01 10.66 -17.26
N GLU A 52 -6.21 10.68 -16.65
CA GLU A 52 -7.13 9.54 -16.59
C GLU A 52 -6.69 8.37 -15.68
N ALA A 53 -5.59 8.48 -14.96
CA ALA A 53 -5.18 7.50 -13.97
C ALA A 53 -6.28 7.26 -12.92
N PHE A 54 -6.40 6.00 -12.50
CA PHE A 54 -7.44 5.60 -11.55
C PHE A 54 -7.00 4.39 -10.73
N LEU A 55 -7.74 4.13 -9.67
CA LEU A 55 -7.67 2.88 -8.94
C LEU A 55 -9.07 2.43 -8.50
N TYR A 56 -9.18 1.18 -8.12
CA TYR A 56 -10.34 0.67 -7.40
C TYR A 56 -10.02 0.51 -5.92
N SER A 57 -10.92 0.96 -5.05
CA SER A 57 -10.88 0.69 -3.62
C SER A 57 -12.29 0.62 -3.08
N GLY A 58 -12.69 -0.59 -2.63
CA GLY A 58 -13.98 -0.88 -2.05
C GLY A 58 -15.15 -0.91 -3.03
N PHE A 59 -16.34 -0.98 -2.48
CA PHE A 59 -17.60 -1.11 -3.21
C PHE A 59 -18.34 0.22 -3.32
N LYS A 60 -18.95 0.49 -4.49
CA LYS A 60 -19.88 1.62 -4.66
C LYS A 60 -21.34 1.25 -4.34
N THR A 61 -21.64 -0.03 -4.32
CA THR A 61 -22.98 -0.58 -4.02
C THR A 61 -22.85 -1.77 -3.09
N ARG A 62 -23.83 -1.98 -2.22
CA ARG A 62 -23.89 -3.19 -1.41
C ARG A 62 -24.16 -4.39 -2.31
N ILE A 63 -23.42 -5.46 -2.08
CA ILE A 63 -23.63 -6.77 -2.67
C ILE A 63 -23.51 -7.85 -1.60
N THR A 64 -24.16 -8.99 -1.83
CA THR A 64 -23.99 -10.16 -0.97
C THR A 64 -22.82 -11.03 -1.44
N PRO A 65 -22.32 -11.96 -0.61
CA PRO A 65 -21.31 -12.93 -1.04
C PRO A 65 -21.78 -13.79 -2.24
N GLU A 66 -23.06 -14.10 -2.34
CA GLU A 66 -23.64 -14.85 -3.47
C GLU A 66 -23.65 -14.01 -4.74
N GLU A 67 -24.07 -12.75 -4.64
CA GLU A 67 -24.02 -11.80 -5.76
C GLU A 67 -22.58 -11.55 -6.23
N TYR A 68 -21.61 -11.51 -5.30
CA TYR A 68 -20.20 -11.42 -5.65
C TYR A 68 -19.78 -12.58 -6.55
N VAL A 69 -20.04 -13.83 -6.12
CA VAL A 69 -19.67 -15.03 -6.91
C VAL A 69 -20.35 -15.01 -8.29
N GLN A 70 -21.62 -14.63 -8.33
CA GLN A 70 -22.37 -14.54 -9.60
C GLN A 70 -21.75 -13.50 -10.54
N ARG A 71 -21.44 -12.30 -10.03
CA ARG A 71 -20.86 -11.23 -10.85
C ARG A 71 -19.45 -11.55 -11.34
N VAL A 72 -18.65 -12.27 -10.55
CA VAL A 72 -17.34 -12.78 -11.00
C VAL A 72 -17.52 -13.76 -12.16
N LYS A 73 -18.45 -14.72 -12.07
CA LYS A 73 -18.77 -15.67 -13.14
C LYS A 73 -19.25 -14.99 -14.42
N GLU A 74 -19.99 -13.89 -14.29
CA GLU A 74 -20.52 -13.10 -15.41
C GLU A 74 -19.51 -12.10 -15.98
N ASN A 75 -18.27 -12.00 -15.43
CA ASN A 75 -17.28 -10.96 -15.75
C ASN A 75 -17.80 -9.52 -15.54
N ARG A 76 -18.67 -9.31 -14.57
CA ARG A 76 -19.32 -8.03 -14.25
C ARG A 76 -18.96 -7.48 -12.88
N PHE A 77 -17.98 -8.07 -12.22
CA PHE A 77 -17.61 -7.70 -10.86
C PHE A 77 -17.14 -6.25 -10.74
N THR A 78 -16.41 -5.74 -11.74
CA THR A 78 -15.94 -4.34 -11.78
C THR A 78 -17.07 -3.31 -11.68
N GLU A 79 -18.28 -3.66 -12.11
CA GLU A 79 -19.46 -2.80 -12.03
C GLU A 79 -19.87 -2.48 -10.58
N THR A 80 -19.40 -3.24 -9.61
CA THR A 80 -19.71 -3.05 -8.18
C THR A 80 -18.69 -2.21 -7.44
N LEU A 81 -17.51 -2.05 -8.01
CA LEU A 81 -16.37 -1.40 -7.36
C LEU A 81 -16.42 0.12 -7.48
N MET A 82 -15.92 0.78 -6.44
CA MET A 82 -15.70 2.22 -6.46
C MET A 82 -14.41 2.53 -7.21
N ARG A 83 -14.55 3.21 -8.35
CA ARG A 83 -13.44 3.71 -9.15
C ARG A 83 -13.11 5.13 -8.71
N HIS A 84 -11.84 5.37 -8.41
CA HIS A 84 -11.34 6.68 -7.98
C HIS A 84 -10.40 7.22 -9.05
N SER A 85 -10.70 8.35 -9.65
CA SER A 85 -9.71 9.14 -10.37
C SER A 85 -8.70 9.67 -9.35
N VAL A 86 -7.41 9.58 -9.64
CA VAL A 86 -6.35 9.91 -8.69
C VAL A 86 -5.41 10.99 -9.20
N THR A 87 -4.81 11.68 -8.27
CA THR A 87 -3.77 12.68 -8.49
C THR A 87 -2.62 12.48 -7.50
N ALA A 88 -1.45 13.05 -7.80
CA ALA A 88 -0.32 13.01 -6.88
C ALA A 88 -0.70 13.59 -5.51
N GLY A 89 -0.35 12.90 -4.45
CA GLY A 89 -0.69 13.23 -3.07
C GLY A 89 -1.96 12.56 -2.56
N ASP A 90 -2.72 11.85 -3.38
CA ASP A 90 -3.85 11.06 -2.88
C ASP A 90 -3.36 9.90 -2.01
N LEU A 91 -4.12 9.62 -0.95
CA LEU A 91 -3.81 8.62 0.05
C LEU A 91 -4.99 7.65 0.22
N PHE A 92 -4.69 6.35 0.21
CA PHE A 92 -5.67 5.28 0.45
C PHE A 92 -5.16 4.33 1.52
N PHE A 93 -5.97 4.08 2.54
CA PHE A 93 -5.75 3.00 3.49
C PHE A 93 -6.56 1.78 3.07
N LEU A 94 -5.90 0.63 2.96
CA LEU A 94 -6.44 -0.63 2.46
C LEU A 94 -6.33 -1.69 3.56
N PRO A 95 -7.23 -1.67 4.56
CA PRO A 95 -7.24 -2.72 5.56
C PRO A 95 -7.51 -4.08 4.89
N ALA A 96 -7.01 -5.15 5.50
CA ALA A 96 -7.34 -6.51 5.06
C ALA A 96 -8.87 -6.64 4.85
N GLY A 97 -9.26 -7.34 3.78
CA GLY A 97 -10.66 -7.44 3.34
C GLY A 97 -11.10 -6.37 2.32
N ARG A 98 -10.33 -5.29 2.14
CA ARG A 98 -10.64 -4.27 1.14
C ARG A 98 -10.32 -4.79 -0.27
N VAL A 99 -11.35 -4.87 -1.13
CA VAL A 99 -11.13 -5.14 -2.56
C VAL A 99 -10.50 -3.93 -3.22
N HIS A 100 -9.42 -4.14 -3.97
CA HIS A 100 -8.67 -3.05 -4.59
C HIS A 100 -7.95 -3.48 -5.87
N ALA A 101 -7.57 -2.50 -6.68
CA ALA A 101 -6.65 -2.66 -7.81
C ALA A 101 -6.08 -1.30 -8.23
N ILE A 102 -4.83 -1.26 -8.63
CA ILE A 102 -4.22 -0.08 -9.24
C ILE A 102 -4.50 -0.13 -10.74
N GLY A 103 -5.06 0.94 -11.27
CA GLY A 103 -5.25 1.15 -12.71
C GLY A 103 -3.97 1.60 -13.40
N ALA A 104 -4.02 1.70 -14.73
CA ALA A 104 -2.90 2.23 -15.51
C ALA A 104 -2.62 3.70 -15.17
N GLY A 105 -1.37 4.13 -15.36
CA GLY A 105 -0.93 5.51 -15.19
C GLY A 105 -0.69 5.95 -13.75
N CYS A 106 -0.71 5.05 -12.78
CA CYS A 106 -0.40 5.34 -11.37
C CYS A 106 1.03 4.97 -11.03
N PHE A 107 1.75 5.87 -10.35
CA PHE A 107 2.99 5.58 -9.65
C PHE A 107 2.76 5.73 -8.15
N VAL A 108 2.93 4.64 -7.39
CA VAL A 108 2.44 4.52 -6.01
C VAL A 108 3.58 4.12 -5.08
N ALA A 109 3.67 4.76 -3.91
CA ALA A 109 4.38 4.18 -2.77
C ALA A 109 3.38 3.31 -2.00
N GLU A 110 3.67 2.01 -1.96
CA GLU A 110 2.92 1.02 -1.21
C GLU A 110 3.67 0.64 0.04
N ILE A 111 3.02 0.76 1.20
CA ILE A 111 3.52 0.28 2.49
C ILE A 111 2.52 -0.75 3.01
N GLN A 112 3.01 -1.94 3.39
CA GLN A 112 2.17 -3.08 3.71
C GLN A 112 2.74 -3.93 4.86
N GLN A 113 1.89 -4.82 5.43
CA GLN A 113 2.38 -5.92 6.25
C GLN A 113 3.24 -6.86 5.39
N THR A 114 4.24 -7.49 6.01
CA THR A 114 5.07 -8.51 5.37
C THR A 114 4.25 -9.78 5.12
N SER A 115 3.57 -9.82 4.00
CA SER A 115 2.77 -10.96 3.53
C SER A 115 2.64 -10.90 2.01
N ASP A 116 2.63 -12.06 1.39
CA ASP A 116 2.44 -12.25 -0.05
C ASP A 116 1.06 -12.87 -0.39
N ILE A 117 0.21 -13.09 0.64
CA ILE A 117 -1.08 -13.73 0.46
C ILE A 117 -2.03 -12.82 -0.29
N THR A 118 -2.34 -13.20 -1.52
CA THR A 118 -3.22 -12.45 -2.42
C THR A 118 -4.29 -13.35 -3.00
N TYR A 119 -5.55 -12.99 -2.81
CA TYR A 119 -6.69 -13.63 -3.48
C TYR A 119 -7.09 -12.80 -4.70
N ARG A 120 -6.72 -13.31 -5.87
CA ARG A 120 -7.06 -12.68 -7.16
C ARG A 120 -8.51 -12.96 -7.50
N ILE A 121 -9.27 -11.89 -7.73
CA ILE A 121 -10.70 -11.95 -8.04
C ILE A 121 -10.95 -11.85 -9.53
N TYR A 122 -10.25 -10.94 -10.21
CA TYR A 122 -10.41 -10.71 -11.64
C TYR A 122 -9.10 -10.24 -12.28
N ASP A 123 -8.78 -10.72 -13.45
CA ASP A 123 -7.51 -10.46 -14.13
C ASP A 123 -7.66 -10.06 -15.61
N TYR A 124 -8.79 -9.47 -15.97
CA TYR A 124 -9.05 -8.98 -17.34
C TYR A 124 -8.82 -10.05 -18.43
N ASN A 125 -9.03 -11.32 -18.09
CA ASN A 125 -8.80 -12.49 -18.97
C ASN A 125 -7.37 -12.55 -19.53
N ARG A 126 -6.38 -11.98 -18.84
CA ARG A 126 -4.97 -12.02 -19.23
C ARG A 126 -4.45 -13.46 -19.18
N LYS A 127 -3.56 -13.75 -20.12
CA LYS A 127 -2.88 -15.05 -20.21
C LYS A 127 -1.39 -14.87 -19.96
N ASP A 128 -0.77 -15.88 -19.36
CA ASP A 128 0.67 -15.96 -19.20
C ASP A 128 1.37 -16.24 -20.55
N ALA A 129 2.71 -16.35 -20.53
CA ALA A 129 3.51 -16.65 -21.72
C ALA A 129 3.16 -18.00 -22.38
N ASN A 130 2.50 -18.91 -21.65
CA ASN A 130 2.05 -20.22 -22.13
C ASN A 130 0.59 -20.21 -22.62
N GLY A 131 -0.06 -19.06 -22.64
CA GLY A 131 -1.44 -18.89 -23.06
C GLY A 131 -2.46 -19.31 -21.99
N LYS A 132 -2.05 -19.56 -20.74
CA LYS A 132 -2.95 -19.94 -19.64
C LYS A 132 -3.40 -18.69 -18.86
N PRO A 133 -4.69 -18.60 -18.48
CA PRO A 133 -5.14 -17.56 -17.57
C PRO A 133 -4.52 -17.77 -16.18
N ARG A 134 -4.25 -16.68 -15.44
CA ARG A 134 -3.85 -16.77 -14.05
C ARG A 134 -5.01 -17.28 -13.21
N GLU A 135 -4.69 -18.07 -12.19
CA GLU A 135 -5.69 -18.61 -11.28
C GLU A 135 -6.47 -17.51 -10.57
N LEU A 136 -7.77 -17.69 -10.47
CA LEU A 136 -8.68 -16.84 -9.70
C LEU A 136 -9.08 -17.57 -8.41
N HIS A 137 -9.13 -16.81 -7.30
CA HIS A 137 -9.38 -17.33 -5.96
C HIS A 137 -10.78 -16.93 -5.46
N THR A 138 -11.82 -17.10 -6.30
CA THR A 138 -13.17 -16.58 -6.05
C THR A 138 -13.74 -17.02 -4.70
N GLU A 139 -13.65 -18.30 -4.36
CA GLU A 139 -14.19 -18.81 -3.10
C GLU A 139 -13.36 -18.39 -1.89
N LEU A 140 -12.02 -18.38 -2.00
CA LEU A 140 -11.16 -17.91 -0.94
C LEU A 140 -11.35 -16.42 -0.66
N ALA A 141 -11.51 -15.63 -1.72
CA ALA A 141 -11.75 -14.20 -1.64
C ALA A 141 -13.09 -13.88 -0.98
N LYS A 142 -14.13 -14.66 -1.23
CA LYS A 142 -15.47 -14.47 -0.66
C LYS A 142 -15.44 -14.36 0.86
N ASP A 143 -14.65 -15.18 1.53
CA ASP A 143 -14.55 -15.18 2.98
C ASP A 143 -13.65 -14.05 3.53
N ALA A 144 -12.75 -13.52 2.69
CA ALA A 144 -11.85 -12.45 3.08
C ALA A 144 -12.45 -11.06 2.87
N ILE A 145 -13.41 -10.90 1.94
CA ILE A 145 -13.95 -9.60 1.52
C ILE A 145 -14.77 -8.94 2.63
N ASP A 146 -14.46 -7.68 2.91
CA ASP A 146 -15.35 -6.76 3.60
C ASP A 146 -16.36 -6.16 2.61
N PHE A 147 -17.59 -6.66 2.61
CA PHE A 147 -18.69 -6.24 1.71
C PHE A 147 -19.34 -4.91 2.10
N LYS A 148 -18.85 -4.23 3.13
CA LYS A 148 -19.38 -2.93 3.53
C LYS A 148 -19.07 -1.85 2.50
N VAL A 149 -20.02 -0.94 2.34
CA VAL A 149 -19.84 0.30 1.59
C VAL A 149 -19.51 1.41 2.58
N TYR A 150 -18.49 2.17 2.31
CA TYR A 150 -18.03 3.28 3.14
C TYR A 150 -18.29 4.62 2.44
N ASP A 151 -18.50 5.68 3.20
CA ASP A 151 -18.73 7.02 2.67
C ASP A 151 -17.53 7.58 1.92
N SER A 152 -16.32 7.21 2.37
CA SER A 152 -15.07 7.55 1.69
C SER A 152 -14.07 6.41 1.82
N TYR A 153 -13.30 6.20 0.78
CA TYR A 153 -12.16 5.28 0.74
C TYR A 153 -10.82 6.02 0.66
N ARG A 154 -10.87 7.31 0.30
CA ARG A 154 -9.70 8.19 0.30
C ARG A 154 -9.47 8.69 1.72
N THR A 155 -8.22 8.62 2.18
CA THR A 155 -7.81 9.13 3.48
C THR A 155 -7.44 10.60 3.35
N ALA A 156 -8.09 11.44 4.14
CA ALA A 156 -7.77 12.87 4.18
C ALA A 156 -6.59 13.12 5.12
N TYR A 157 -5.70 14.02 4.74
CA TYR A 157 -4.63 14.55 5.57
C TYR A 157 -4.34 16.00 5.19
N LYS A 158 -3.69 16.75 6.08
CA LYS A 158 -3.32 18.14 5.83
C LYS A 158 -1.82 18.21 5.56
N ARG A 159 -1.41 18.72 4.41
CA ARG A 159 0.02 18.91 4.10
C ARG A 159 0.58 20.07 4.89
N GLU A 160 1.74 19.85 5.48
CA GLU A 160 2.50 20.87 6.20
C GLU A 160 3.98 20.68 5.86
N THR A 161 4.68 21.79 5.53
CA THR A 161 6.11 21.80 5.25
C THR A 161 6.89 21.85 6.56
N ASN A 162 8.03 21.17 6.62
CA ASN A 162 8.95 21.12 7.76
C ASN A 162 8.40 20.48 9.04
N HIS A 163 7.32 19.71 8.91
CA HIS A 163 6.74 18.92 10.00
C HIS A 163 6.37 17.54 9.52
N PRO A 164 6.62 16.47 10.31
CA PRO A 164 6.14 15.13 9.99
C PRO A 164 4.61 15.08 10.05
N VAL A 165 3.97 14.94 8.89
CA VAL A 165 2.50 14.86 8.78
C VAL A 165 2.07 13.41 8.91
N PRO A 166 1.26 13.03 9.91
CA PRO A 166 0.71 11.68 9.99
C PRO A 166 -0.15 11.36 8.77
N LEU A 167 0.13 10.25 8.12
CA LEU A 167 -0.67 9.71 7.02
C LEU A 167 -1.54 8.56 7.52
N ILE A 168 -0.91 7.48 7.97
CA ILE A 168 -1.59 6.29 8.50
C ILE A 168 -0.96 5.91 9.83
N THR A 169 -1.81 5.57 10.80
CA THR A 169 -1.44 4.90 12.05
C THR A 169 -2.26 3.62 12.14
N SER A 170 -1.60 2.48 12.10
CA SER A 170 -2.20 1.15 12.17
C SER A 170 -1.46 0.30 13.21
N PRO A 171 -1.99 -0.86 13.60
CA PRO A 171 -1.25 -1.79 14.45
C PRO A 171 0.03 -2.35 13.82
N TYR A 172 0.19 -2.21 12.51
CA TYR A 172 1.26 -2.85 11.72
C TYR A 172 2.36 -1.88 11.33
N PHE A 173 2.01 -0.63 11.03
CA PHE A 173 2.95 0.42 10.63
C PHE A 173 2.38 1.80 10.93
N VAL A 174 3.29 2.74 11.12
CA VAL A 174 3.01 4.18 11.20
C VAL A 174 3.72 4.86 10.04
N THR A 175 2.98 5.62 9.22
CA THR A 175 3.55 6.34 8.07
C THR A 175 3.33 7.84 8.24
N ARG A 176 4.37 8.60 7.92
CA ARG A 176 4.35 10.07 7.93
C ARG A 176 4.89 10.61 6.60
N LEU A 177 4.35 11.73 6.16
CA LEU A 177 4.90 12.51 5.06
C LEU A 177 5.78 13.60 5.64
N LEU A 178 6.97 13.77 5.05
CA LEU A 178 7.90 14.83 5.42
C LEU A 178 8.28 15.61 4.16
N GLU A 179 7.83 16.86 4.10
CA GLU A 179 8.19 17.82 3.04
C GLU A 179 9.12 18.87 3.65
N LEU A 180 10.34 18.99 3.12
CA LEU A 180 11.38 19.83 3.69
C LEU A 180 11.86 20.90 2.71
N ASP A 181 12.00 22.12 3.19
CA ASP A 181 12.71 23.22 2.54
C ASP A 181 13.80 23.83 3.44
N VAL A 182 13.82 23.46 4.73
CA VAL A 182 14.88 23.77 5.69
C VAL A 182 15.23 22.53 6.51
N PRO A 183 16.46 22.44 7.07
CA PRO A 183 16.86 21.32 7.92
C PRO A 183 15.94 21.14 9.13
N GLN A 184 15.62 19.90 9.46
CA GLN A 184 14.79 19.54 10.61
C GLN A 184 15.52 18.55 11.51
N SER A 185 15.27 18.64 12.82
CA SER A 185 15.69 17.64 13.81
C SER A 185 14.48 16.80 14.20
N LEU A 186 14.59 15.50 13.97
CA LEU A 186 13.54 14.54 14.28
C LEU A 186 13.96 13.68 15.46
N HIS A 187 13.03 13.43 16.39
CA HIS A 187 13.26 12.71 17.63
C HIS A 187 12.56 11.35 17.57
N TYR A 188 13.30 10.30 17.85
CA TYR A 188 12.84 8.91 17.79
C TYR A 188 13.08 8.14 19.11
N GLU A 189 13.35 8.84 20.20
CA GLU A 189 13.67 8.24 21.49
C GLU A 189 12.55 7.32 22.03
N GLU A 190 11.29 7.60 21.62
CA GLU A 190 10.13 6.79 21.99
C GLU A 190 9.79 5.69 20.97
N THR A 191 10.61 5.55 19.91
CA THR A 191 10.38 4.54 18.86
C THR A 191 11.16 3.28 19.19
N ASP A 192 10.46 2.20 19.50
CA ASP A 192 11.04 0.88 19.82
C ASP A 192 11.24 -0.02 18.59
N SER A 193 11.24 0.58 17.42
CA SER A 193 11.35 -0.11 16.13
C SER A 193 12.33 0.64 15.21
N PHE A 194 12.61 0.09 14.05
CA PHE A 194 13.35 0.77 12.99
C PHE A 194 12.51 1.87 12.33
N VAL A 195 13.20 2.80 11.64
CA VAL A 195 12.57 3.80 10.76
C VAL A 195 13.07 3.62 9.33
N ILE A 196 12.15 3.70 8.37
CA ILE A 196 12.49 3.69 6.95
C ILE A 196 12.18 5.08 6.37
N TYR A 197 13.16 5.67 5.71
CA TYR A 197 13.00 6.84 4.87
C TYR A 197 12.92 6.43 3.41
N ILE A 198 11.89 6.87 2.73
CA ILE A 198 11.71 6.68 1.28
C ILE A 198 11.72 8.07 0.64
N CYS A 199 12.72 8.37 -0.16
CA CYS A 199 12.81 9.64 -0.86
C CYS A 199 11.94 9.61 -2.12
N ILE A 200 10.74 10.15 -2.04
CA ILE A 200 9.77 10.14 -3.15
C ILE A 200 9.95 11.32 -4.12
N LYS A 201 10.69 12.36 -3.72
CA LYS A 201 10.98 13.52 -4.56
C LYS A 201 12.20 14.28 -4.05
N GLY A 202 13.07 14.72 -4.97
CA GLY A 202 14.25 15.53 -4.65
C GLY A 202 15.38 14.69 -4.04
N HIS A 203 16.00 15.22 -3.01
CA HIS A 203 17.07 14.58 -2.26
C HIS A 203 17.18 15.19 -0.87
N CYS A 204 17.80 14.47 0.06
CA CYS A 204 18.13 15.00 1.38
C CYS A 204 19.37 14.31 1.95
N THR A 205 19.93 14.93 2.98
CA THR A 205 21.01 14.37 3.78
C THR A 205 20.46 14.07 5.17
N LEU A 206 20.62 12.84 5.63
CA LEU A 206 20.32 12.46 7.01
C LEU A 206 21.60 12.41 7.81
N LYS A 207 21.57 12.97 9.01
CA LYS A 207 22.71 12.96 9.95
C LYS A 207 22.22 12.45 11.30
N ASP A 208 22.90 11.45 11.85
CA ASP A 208 22.61 10.96 13.20
C ASP A 208 23.33 11.82 14.27
N ASP A 209 23.02 11.57 15.54
CA ASP A 209 23.61 12.26 16.71
C ASP A 209 25.11 11.92 16.91
N ARG A 210 25.62 10.88 16.25
CA ARG A 210 27.05 10.50 16.24
C ARG A 210 27.83 11.16 15.13
N GLY A 211 27.16 11.89 14.24
CA GLY A 211 27.76 12.60 13.12
C GLY A 211 27.88 11.78 11.85
N ASN A 212 27.36 10.54 11.81
CA ASN A 212 27.29 9.79 10.56
C ASN A 212 26.29 10.47 9.62
N THR A 213 26.60 10.45 8.34
CA THR A 213 25.83 11.18 7.33
C THR A 213 25.55 10.26 6.15
N GLU A 214 24.27 10.18 5.76
CA GLU A 214 23.82 9.46 4.59
C GLU A 214 23.06 10.42 3.66
N PHE A 215 23.27 10.28 2.38
CA PHE A 215 22.63 11.08 1.35
C PHE A 215 21.71 10.20 0.51
N ILE A 216 20.45 10.61 0.37
CA ILE A 216 19.45 9.86 -0.41
C ILE A 216 18.81 10.74 -1.48
N HIS A 217 18.60 10.15 -2.66
CA HIS A 217 17.93 10.76 -3.81
C HIS A 217 16.54 10.16 -4.02
N GLN A 218 15.79 10.80 -4.89
CA GLN A 218 14.51 10.27 -5.32
C GLN A 218 14.59 8.81 -5.80
N GLY A 219 13.75 7.96 -5.26
CA GLY A 219 13.69 6.52 -5.54
C GLY A 219 14.55 5.67 -4.60
N GLU A 220 15.34 6.30 -3.72
CA GLU A 220 16.18 5.57 -2.75
C GLU A 220 15.47 5.43 -1.41
N THR A 221 15.84 4.38 -0.70
CA THR A 221 15.30 4.02 0.63
C THR A 221 16.45 3.83 1.61
N LEU A 222 16.32 4.39 2.81
CA LEU A 222 17.27 4.25 3.90
C LEU A 222 16.57 3.63 5.11
N LEU A 223 17.12 2.52 5.60
CA LEU A 223 16.72 1.89 6.86
C LEU A 223 17.60 2.38 8.01
N ILE A 224 16.99 2.90 9.07
CA ILE A 224 17.66 3.23 10.33
C ILE A 224 17.25 2.18 11.37
N PRO A 225 18.17 1.30 11.82
CA PRO A 225 17.88 0.29 12.83
C PRO A 225 17.50 0.91 14.18
N ALA A 226 16.67 0.23 14.96
CA ALA A 226 16.22 0.67 16.29
C ALA A 226 17.38 1.02 17.24
N GLU A 227 18.47 0.29 17.21
CA GLU A 227 19.66 0.51 18.05
C GLU A 227 20.38 1.85 17.77
N LYS A 228 20.11 2.48 16.64
CA LYS A 228 20.74 3.72 16.18
C LYS A 228 19.77 4.90 16.12
N ILE A 229 18.53 4.66 16.52
CA ILE A 229 17.49 5.67 16.54
C ILE A 229 17.62 6.48 17.83
N GLY A 230 18.19 7.68 17.71
CA GLY A 230 18.15 8.73 18.72
C GLY A 230 17.57 9.98 18.09
N ARG A 231 18.43 10.80 17.50
CA ARG A 231 18.06 11.99 16.74
C ARG A 231 18.54 11.88 15.31
N ALA A 232 17.65 12.18 14.37
CA ALA A 232 18.02 12.38 12.99
C ALA A 232 17.86 13.87 12.62
N HIS A 233 18.86 14.44 12.01
CA HIS A 233 18.81 15.75 11.36
C HIS A 233 18.66 15.51 9.86
N VAL A 234 17.60 16.07 9.28
CA VAL A 234 17.26 15.88 7.86
C VAL A 234 17.20 17.22 7.15
#